data_ab871ea3746367a111a91acaa709bc2d
#
_entry.id   ab871ea3746367a111a91acaa709bc2d
#
_cell.length_a   1.000
_cell.length_b   1.000
_cell.length_c   1.000
_cell.angle_alpha   90.00
_cell.angle_beta   90.00
_cell.angle_gamma   90.00
#
_symmetry.space_group_name_H-M   'P 1'
#
loop_
_entity.id
_entity.type
_entity.pdbx_description
1 polymer ?
#
loop_
_entity_poly.entity_id
_entity_poly.type
_entity_poly.pdbx_seq_one_letter_code
_entity_poly.pdbx_strand_id
1 'polypeptide(L)' 'MGIKRHRPEEIVTKLRQVEVLVGQGMARIDAIREIGVVEQTYYRWRKLY' A
#
# COMPACT_ATOMS: atom_id res chain seq x y z
N MET A 1 4.13 -19.25 -11.47
CA MET A 1 2.82 -19.14 -10.94
C MET A 1 2.38 -17.75 -10.82
N GLY A 2 1.48 -17.33 -11.52
CA GLY A 2 1.07 -15.96 -11.55
C GLY A 2 0.23 -15.49 -10.38
N ILE A 3 0.56 -15.90 -9.20
CA ILE A 3 -0.21 -15.48 -8.04
C ILE A 3 0.09 -14.04 -7.71
N LYS A 4 -0.91 -13.20 -7.79
CA LYS A 4 -0.72 -11.79 -7.53
C LYS A 4 -1.20 -11.39 -6.15
N ARG A 5 -1.36 -12.36 -5.29
CA ARG A 5 -1.79 -12.08 -3.93
C ARG A 5 -0.60 -11.70 -3.08
N HIS A 6 -0.81 -10.71 -2.27
CA HIS A 6 0.19 -10.32 -1.28
C HIS A 6 -0.13 -11.03 0.02
N ARG A 7 0.91 -11.40 0.75
CA ARG A 7 0.72 -11.99 2.06
C ARG A 7 0.32 -10.92 3.05
N PRO A 8 -0.36 -11.29 4.14
CA PRO A 8 -0.76 -10.29 5.14
C PRO A 8 0.38 -9.45 5.65
N GLU A 9 1.54 -10.04 5.88
CA GLU A 9 2.67 -9.28 6.37
C GLU A 9 3.19 -8.31 5.32
N GLU A 10 3.09 -8.67 4.03
CA GLU A 10 3.47 -7.76 2.97
C GLU A 10 2.49 -6.60 2.87
N ILE A 11 1.21 -6.89 3.07
CA ILE A 11 0.19 -5.86 3.03
C ILE A 11 0.43 -4.85 4.13
N VAL A 12 0.69 -5.31 5.33
CA VAL A 12 0.95 -4.42 6.46
C VAL A 12 2.19 -3.58 6.19
N THR A 13 3.24 -4.20 5.65
CA THR A 13 4.46 -3.49 5.32
C THR A 13 4.20 -2.40 4.30
N LYS A 14 3.42 -2.71 3.26
CA LYS A 14 3.12 -1.73 2.23
C LYS A 14 2.26 -0.59 2.76
N LEU A 15 1.30 -0.90 3.61
CA LEU A 15 0.49 0.15 4.23
C LEU A 15 1.35 1.08 5.06
N ARG A 16 2.28 0.52 5.81
CA ARG A 16 3.19 1.32 6.62
C ARG A 16 4.09 2.17 5.73
N GLN A 17 4.53 1.61 4.62
CA GLN A 17 5.37 2.34 3.68
C GLN A 17 4.67 3.60 3.18
N VAL A 18 3.38 3.49 2.85
CA VAL A 18 2.60 4.64 2.42
C VAL A 18 2.57 5.70 3.51
N GLU A 19 2.36 5.29 4.76
CA GLU A 19 2.31 6.24 5.86
C GLU A 19 3.64 6.97 6.01
N VAL A 20 4.74 6.25 5.86
CA VAL A 20 6.06 6.86 5.95
C VAL A 20 6.25 7.89 4.84
N LEU A 21 5.89 7.52 3.61
CA LEU A 21 6.06 8.41 2.47
C LEU A 21 5.20 9.66 2.61
N VAL A 22 3.98 9.50 3.08
CA VAL A 22 3.09 10.64 3.31
C VAL A 22 3.68 11.54 4.40
N GLY A 23 4.24 10.92 5.43
CA GLY A 23 4.89 11.68 6.49
C GLY A 23 6.10 12.47 6.01
N GLN A 24 6.70 12.06 4.90
CA GLN A 24 7.82 12.77 4.30
C GLN A 24 7.37 13.89 3.37
N GLY A 25 6.08 14.08 3.22
CA GLY A 25 5.55 15.15 2.38
C GLY A 25 5.02 14.68 1.04
N MET A 26 5.02 13.39 0.78
CA MET A 26 4.52 12.87 -0.49
C MET A 26 3.00 12.80 -0.46
N ALA A 27 2.37 13.10 -1.59
CA ALA A 27 0.93 12.94 -1.71
C ALA A 27 0.58 11.47 -1.57
N ARG A 28 -0.56 11.20 -0.92
CA ARG A 28 -0.95 9.81 -0.68
C ARG A 28 -1.06 9.01 -1.97
N ILE A 29 -1.62 9.61 -3.00
CA ILE A 29 -1.79 8.92 -4.27
C ILE A 29 -0.44 8.55 -4.87
N ASP A 30 0.54 9.42 -4.72
CA ASP A 30 1.88 9.14 -5.21
C ASP A 30 2.53 8.04 -4.38
N ALA A 31 2.33 8.07 -3.08
CA ALA A 31 2.87 7.02 -2.21
C ALA A 31 2.29 5.66 -2.57
N ILE A 32 1.00 5.61 -2.87
CA ILE A 32 0.36 4.36 -3.26
C ILE A 32 0.97 3.82 -4.54
N ARG A 33 1.24 4.70 -5.49
CA ARG A 33 1.90 4.28 -6.73
C ARG A 33 3.30 3.78 -6.48
N GLU A 34 3.97 4.42 -5.55
CA GLU A 34 5.35 4.05 -5.22
C GLU A 34 5.44 2.63 -4.72
N ILE A 35 4.46 2.18 -3.95
CA ILE A 35 4.48 0.81 -3.43
C ILE A 35 3.94 -0.19 -4.45
N GLY A 36 3.48 0.26 -5.61
CA GLY A 36 3.12 -0.64 -6.70
C GLY A 36 1.72 -1.20 -6.65
N VAL A 37 0.79 -0.54 -5.97
CA VAL A 37 -0.61 -0.99 -5.97
C VAL A 37 -1.49 0.14 -6.44
N VAL A 38 -2.74 -0.20 -6.78
CA VAL A 38 -3.72 0.80 -7.17
C VAL A 38 -4.46 1.29 -5.94
N GLU A 39 -5.07 2.46 -6.07
CA GLU A 39 -5.80 3.07 -4.95
C GLU A 39 -6.85 2.15 -4.36
N GLN A 40 -7.62 1.51 -5.22
CA GLN A 40 -8.68 0.62 -4.75
C GLN A 40 -8.14 -0.47 -3.85
N THR A 41 -7.03 -1.07 -4.24
CA THR A 41 -6.40 -2.11 -3.45
C THR A 41 -5.93 -1.56 -2.12
N TYR A 42 -5.31 -0.40 -2.14
CA TYR A 42 -4.81 0.23 -0.92
C TYR A 42 -5.95 0.47 0.06
N TYR A 43 -7.05 1.05 -0.39
CA TYR A 43 -8.16 1.35 0.51
C TYR A 43 -8.86 0.10 1.01
N ARG A 44 -8.91 -0.93 0.19
CA ARG A 44 -9.44 -2.21 0.63
C ARG A 44 -8.57 -2.77 1.75
N TRP A 45 -7.27 -2.72 1.56
CA TRP A 45 -6.35 -3.21 2.58
C TRP A 45 -6.51 -2.47 3.89
N ARG A 46 -6.71 -1.17 3.82
CA ARG A 46 -6.87 -0.38 5.03
C ARG A 46 -8.10 -0.77 5.81
N LYS A 47 -9.13 -1.21 5.12
CA LYS A 47 -10.33 -1.67 5.80
C LYS A 47 -10.11 -3.01 6.47
N LEU A 48 -9.31 -3.88 5.84
CA LEU A 48 -9.12 -5.24 6.33
C LEU A 48 -8.04 -5.31 7.39
N TYR A 49 -7.12 -4.44 7.36
CA TYR A 49 -5.98 -4.42 8.25
C TYR A 49 -5.83 -3.03 8.88
#